data_f76018d7b5d4362c20a3254971fc56aa
#
_entry.id   f76018d7b5d4362c20a3254971fc56aa
#
_cell.length_a   1.000
_cell.length_b   1.000
_cell.length_c   1.000
_cell.angle_alpha   90.00
_cell.angle_beta   90.00
_cell.angle_gamma   90.00
#
_symmetry.space_group_name_H-M   'P 1'
#
loop_
_entity.id
_entity.type
_entity.pdbx_description
1 polymer ?
#
loop_
_entity_poly.entity_id
_entity_poly.type
_entity_poly.pdbx_seq_one_letter_code
_entity_poly.pdbx_strand_id
1 'polypeptide(L)' 'MLMYPRLAELREDHDLSQAEMAKILRVSQATYSRYETGRLDLPSQTLIALARYYGVSVDYLLGLDHRR' A
#
# COMPACT_ATOMS: atom_id res chain seq x y z
N MET A 1 -0.21 4.76 -15.18
CA MET A 1 0.22 5.64 -14.08
C MET A 1 -0.23 5.07 -12.74
N LEU A 2 0.63 5.07 -11.74
CA LEU A 2 0.29 4.59 -10.41
C LEU A 2 -0.56 5.62 -9.68
N MET A 3 -1.67 5.16 -9.06
CA MET A 3 -2.54 6.06 -8.30
C MET A 3 -1.88 6.47 -6.97
N TYR A 4 -1.23 5.51 -6.30
CA TYR A 4 -0.58 5.74 -5.01
C TYR A 4 0.84 5.18 -5.04
N PRO A 5 1.81 5.93 -5.61
CA PRO A 5 3.17 5.41 -5.79
C PRO A 5 3.89 5.06 -4.50
N ARG A 6 3.48 5.62 -3.37
CA ARG A 6 4.11 5.30 -2.09
C ARG A 6 3.87 3.88 -1.60
N LEU A 7 2.83 3.20 -2.13
CA LEU A 7 2.61 1.80 -1.77
C LEU A 7 3.81 0.94 -2.19
N ALA A 8 4.24 1.08 -3.44
CA ALA A 8 5.40 0.34 -3.94
C ALA A 8 6.68 0.80 -3.25
N GLU A 9 6.85 2.11 -3.05
CA GLU A 9 8.04 2.67 -2.40
C GLU A 9 8.21 2.11 -0.98
N LEU A 10 7.15 2.13 -0.17
CA LEU A 10 7.21 1.62 1.20
C LEU A 10 7.44 0.12 1.23
N ARG A 11 6.78 -0.62 0.34
CA ARG A 11 6.97 -2.05 0.24
C ARG A 11 8.43 -2.40 -0.06
N GLU A 12 9.00 -1.72 -1.05
CA GLU A 12 10.40 -1.93 -1.45
C GLU A 12 11.36 -1.51 -0.34
N ASP A 13 11.09 -0.41 0.34
CA ASP A 13 11.89 0.05 1.48
C ASP A 13 11.93 -0.98 2.62
N HIS A 14 10.87 -1.77 2.74
CA HIS A 14 10.78 -2.80 3.77
C HIS A 14 11.20 -4.19 3.24
N ASP A 15 11.78 -4.24 2.04
CA ASP A 15 12.24 -5.48 1.41
C ASP A 15 11.14 -6.54 1.30
N LEU A 16 9.92 -6.11 1.01
CA LEU A 16 8.79 -7.02 0.87
C LEU A 16 8.43 -7.21 -0.60
N SER A 17 8.13 -8.45 -0.97
CA SER A 17 7.54 -8.74 -2.28
C SER A 17 6.05 -8.40 -2.27
N GLN A 18 5.46 -8.29 -3.47
CA GLN A 18 4.01 -8.12 -3.58
C GLN A 18 3.26 -9.29 -2.94
N ALA A 19 3.77 -10.51 -3.11
CA ALA A 19 3.16 -11.70 -2.52
C ALA A 19 3.17 -11.64 -0.99
N GLU A 20 4.28 -11.17 -0.41
CA GLU A 20 4.39 -11.03 1.04
C GLU A 20 3.41 -9.97 1.57
N MET A 21 3.32 -8.84 0.90
CA MET A 21 2.40 -7.77 1.31
C MET A 21 0.94 -8.21 1.16
N ALA A 22 0.62 -8.93 0.09
CA ALA A 22 -0.70 -9.50 -0.11
C ALA A 22 -1.10 -10.42 1.05
N LYS A 23 -0.16 -11.24 1.50
CA LYS A 23 -0.38 -12.12 2.64
C LYS A 23 -0.68 -11.35 3.92
N ILE A 24 0.10 -10.30 4.17
CA ILE A 24 -0.10 -9.43 5.33
C ILE A 24 -1.50 -8.81 5.31
N LEU A 25 -1.95 -8.38 4.14
CA LEU A 25 -3.25 -7.74 3.96
C LEU A 25 -4.39 -8.76 3.79
N ARG A 26 -4.07 -10.05 3.70
CA ARG A 26 -5.05 -11.14 3.51
C ARG A 26 -5.85 -10.99 2.21
N VAL A 27 -5.15 -10.60 1.16
CA VAL A 27 -5.72 -10.52 -0.20
C VAL A 27 -4.84 -11.34 -1.13
N SER A 28 -5.34 -11.60 -2.35
CA SER A 28 -4.53 -12.27 -3.36
C SER A 28 -3.43 -11.35 -3.87
N GLN A 29 -2.35 -11.93 -4.39
CA GLN A 29 -1.28 -11.13 -4.99
C GLN A 29 -1.81 -10.31 -6.17
N ALA A 30 -2.72 -10.88 -6.96
CA ALA A 30 -3.34 -10.16 -8.09
C ALA A 30 -4.10 -8.93 -7.59
N THR A 31 -4.86 -9.06 -6.51
CA THR A 31 -5.58 -7.93 -5.90
C THR A 31 -4.61 -6.87 -5.42
N TYR A 32 -3.57 -7.27 -4.70
CA TYR A 32 -2.59 -6.31 -4.20
C TYR A 32 -1.89 -5.58 -5.35
N SER A 33 -1.52 -6.32 -6.40
CA SER A 33 -0.89 -5.72 -7.58
C SER A 33 -1.78 -4.64 -8.21
N ARG A 34 -3.09 -4.86 -8.23
CA ARG A 34 -4.04 -3.88 -8.74
C ARG A 34 -4.09 -2.62 -7.88
N TYR A 35 -3.87 -2.73 -6.58
CA TYR A 35 -3.74 -1.56 -5.72
C TYR A 35 -2.53 -0.72 -6.13
N GLU A 36 -1.38 -1.34 -6.35
CA GLU A 36 -0.16 -0.61 -6.72
C GLU A 36 -0.26 0.02 -8.10
N THR A 37 -0.95 -0.62 -9.03
CA THR A 37 -1.09 -0.11 -10.40
C THR A 37 -2.25 0.88 -10.58
N GLY A 38 -3.06 1.08 -9.55
CA GLY A 38 -4.21 1.99 -9.61
C GLY A 38 -5.42 1.40 -10.32
N ARG A 39 -5.42 0.11 -10.63
CA ARG A 39 -6.55 -0.55 -11.29
C ARG A 39 -7.70 -0.83 -10.33
N LEU A 40 -7.40 -0.87 -9.04
CA LEU A 40 -8.39 -1.14 -8.01
C LEU A 40 -8.16 -0.15 -6.88
N ASP A 41 -9.21 0.54 -6.48
CA ASP A 41 -9.11 1.50 -5.39
C ASP A 41 -8.94 0.78 -4.05
N LEU A 42 -8.31 1.48 -3.10
CA LEU A 42 -8.01 0.92 -1.79
C LEU A 42 -9.23 1.05 -0.87
N PRO A 43 -9.74 -0.06 -0.35
CA PRO A 43 -10.76 0.03 0.70
C PRO A 43 -10.19 0.70 1.95
N SER A 44 -11.06 1.37 2.71
CA SER A 44 -10.65 2.06 3.94
C SER A 44 -9.92 1.14 4.90
N GLN A 45 -10.39 -0.09 5.05
CA GLN A 45 -9.75 -1.06 5.94
C GLN A 45 -8.32 -1.37 5.50
N THR A 46 -8.10 -1.47 4.20
CA THR A 46 -6.77 -1.73 3.65
C THR A 46 -5.84 -0.53 3.89
N LEU A 47 -6.35 0.69 3.70
CA LEU A 47 -5.59 1.91 3.99
C LEU A 47 -5.15 1.96 5.45
N ILE A 48 -6.06 1.65 6.35
CA ILE A 48 -5.76 1.65 7.79
C ILE A 48 -4.72 0.59 8.12
N ALA A 49 -4.86 -0.61 7.55
CA ALA A 49 -3.92 -1.70 7.79
C ALA A 49 -2.51 -1.34 7.28
N LEU A 50 -2.41 -0.73 6.11
CA LEU A 50 -1.14 -0.30 5.56
C LEU A 50 -0.50 0.79 6.40
N ALA A 51 -1.28 1.78 6.81
CA ALA A 51 -0.79 2.87 7.65
C ALA A 51 -0.23 2.34 8.97
N ARG A 52 -0.93 1.42 9.60
CA ARG A 52 -0.49 0.80 10.86
C ARG A 52 0.74 -0.07 10.67
N TYR A 53 0.77 -0.85 9.60
CA TYR A 53 1.90 -1.74 9.34
C TYR A 53 3.19 -0.95 9.15
N TYR A 54 3.13 0.11 8.34
CA TYR A 54 4.31 0.92 8.04
C TYR A 54 4.59 2.01 9.10
N GLY A 55 3.66 2.24 10.01
CA GLY A 55 3.81 3.30 11.02
C GLY A 55 3.78 4.69 10.41
N VAL A 56 2.94 4.90 9.40
CA VAL A 56 2.78 6.19 8.72
C VAL A 56 1.31 6.59 8.74
N SER A 57 1.03 7.85 8.40
CA SER A 57 -0.35 8.34 8.29
C SER A 57 -0.97 7.87 6.98
N VAL A 58 -2.30 7.81 6.95
CA VAL A 58 -3.03 7.57 5.71
C VAL A 58 -2.76 8.69 4.71
N ASP A 59 -2.68 9.93 5.17
CA ASP A 59 -2.35 11.07 4.31
C ASP A 59 -1.00 10.88 3.62
N TYR A 60 -0.01 10.39 4.34
CA TYR A 60 1.29 10.09 3.74
C TYR A 60 1.17 9.01 2.66
N LEU A 61 0.42 7.94 2.94
CA LEU A 61 0.20 6.86 1.98
C LEU A 61 -0.44 7.37 0.69
N LEU A 62 -1.38 8.30 0.80
CA LEU A 62 -2.10 8.84 -0.33
C LEU A 62 -1.36 9.97 -1.05
N GLY A 63 -0.20 10.37 -0.53
CA GLY A 63 0.58 11.45 -1.12
C GLY A 63 0.09 12.84 -0.79
N LEU A 64 -0.76 12.97 0.23
CA LEU A 64 -1.31 14.25 0.66
C LEU A 64 -0.42 14.96 1.68
N ASP A 65 0.49 14.24 2.29
CA ASP A 65 1.44 14.77 3.27
C ASP A 65 2.79 14.12 3.00
N HIS A 66 3.86 14.90 3.09
CA HIS A 66 5.23 14.41 2.90
C HIS A 66 5.88 13.94 4.20
N ARG A 67 5.24 14.17 5.33
CA ARG A 67 5.75 13.76 6.64
C ARG A 67 5.19 12.39 7.02
N ARG A 68 6.08 11.55 7.43
CA ARG A 68 5.70 10.24 7.94
C ARG A 68 5.15 10.37 9.35
#